data_fa4813e71a29f0eefa7a50ec010013bc
#
_entry.id   fa4813e71a29f0eefa7a50ec010013bc
#
_cell.length_a   1.000
_cell.length_b   1.000
_cell.length_c   1.000
_cell.angle_alpha   90.00
_cell.angle_beta   90.00
_cell.angle_gamma   90.00
#
_symmetry.space_group_name_H-M   'P 1'
#
loop_
_entity.id
_entity.type
_entity.pdbx_description
1 polymer ?
#
loop_
_entity_poly.entity_id
_entity_poly.type
_entity_poly.pdbx_seq_one_letter_code
_entity_poly.pdbx_strand_id
1 'polypeptide(L)'
;MEESNIMQNDSLKLYLKFKTQTDGDLLNYLNDHKNSDSYEIKESVFCLSHTIDKLIHFRDNQSKIEDILEILFKARKSKKNYYELIYPIIKLNFKDDNEIEKLDKRMWYVFNRKGQKKNEEYNLIKNDIIKFGTTKYEIIEKHISSSIPKIKNQLNEINEKFGSVFDKFYPEYELDPKIICSICKKGSSSKENPKVKLCQCENYIHYKCLKDLLEPNIIKEENNNKDVISYRHNEFKCKSCKSQYSYKFYINFEEEKEYELIDLEKPKEDDYIILESLNSFEGGQQIKLIFVVKITNKEITIGRNKDNDISIIGPSVSGYHCILKYNKENGYLTIIDKSTFGTSVLIKGNVKIKMEQKLYFQSGNTYIKAELKKEK
;
A
#
# COMPACT_ATOMS: atom_id res chain seq x y z
N MET A 1 16.90 -54.24 -12.73
CA MET A 1 16.76 -53.24 -13.83
C MET A 1 15.94 -52.09 -13.27
N GLU A 2 16.64 -51.10 -12.78
CA GLU A 2 16.02 -49.87 -12.31
C GLU A 2 15.86 -48.95 -13.53
N GLU A 3 14.62 -48.71 -13.89
CA GLU A 3 14.30 -47.69 -14.88
C GLU A 3 14.54 -46.32 -14.27
N SER A 4 15.65 -45.72 -14.65
CA SER A 4 15.92 -44.31 -14.39
C SER A 4 14.92 -43.46 -15.18
N ASN A 5 13.85 -43.00 -14.50
CA ASN A 5 12.98 -41.93 -14.98
C ASN A 5 13.84 -40.65 -15.13
N ILE A 6 14.39 -40.45 -16.29
CA ILE A 6 14.92 -39.16 -16.73
C ILE A 6 13.73 -38.23 -16.83
N MET A 7 13.47 -37.42 -15.75
CA MET A 7 12.58 -36.28 -15.86
C MET A 7 13.11 -35.38 -16.99
N GLN A 8 12.39 -35.41 -18.11
CA GLN A 8 12.59 -34.43 -19.18
C GLN A 8 12.47 -33.03 -18.51
N ASN A 9 13.56 -32.29 -18.56
CA ASN A 9 13.61 -30.89 -18.15
C ASN A 9 12.76 -30.08 -19.13
N ASP A 10 11.45 -30.04 -18.91
CA ASP A 10 10.56 -29.16 -19.66
C ASP A 10 11.10 -27.73 -19.53
N SER A 11 11.59 -27.17 -20.64
CA SER A 11 12.08 -25.79 -20.61
C SER A 11 10.92 -24.84 -20.42
N LEU A 12 10.94 -24.14 -19.28
CA LEU A 12 9.95 -23.13 -18.94
C LEU A 12 10.41 -21.76 -19.40
N LYS A 13 9.52 -20.99 -20.01
CA LYS A 13 9.77 -19.62 -20.46
C LYS A 13 8.81 -18.66 -19.80
N LEU A 14 9.35 -17.55 -19.31
CA LEU A 14 8.56 -16.43 -18.79
C LEU A 14 8.29 -15.42 -19.92
N TYR A 15 7.03 -15.21 -20.21
CA TYR A 15 6.58 -14.20 -21.16
C TYR A 15 6.15 -12.94 -20.42
N LEU A 16 6.76 -11.82 -20.77
CA LEU A 16 6.37 -10.50 -20.30
C LEU A 16 5.80 -9.70 -21.47
N LYS A 17 4.61 -9.14 -21.29
CA LYS A 17 3.98 -8.24 -22.24
C LYS A 17 3.77 -6.89 -21.57
N PHE A 18 4.29 -5.84 -22.20
CA PHE A 18 4.20 -4.47 -21.72
C PHE A 18 3.21 -3.68 -22.54
N LYS A 19 2.46 -2.79 -21.91
CA LYS A 19 1.63 -1.81 -22.56
C LYS A 19 1.72 -0.50 -21.80
N THR A 20 2.28 0.53 -22.43
CA THR A 20 2.39 1.88 -21.86
C THR A 20 1.21 2.73 -22.34
N GLN A 21 0.59 3.44 -21.41
CA GLN A 21 -0.46 4.41 -21.71
C GLN A 21 0.20 5.72 -22.13
N THR A 22 -0.09 6.20 -23.34
CA THR A 22 0.24 7.56 -23.76
C THR A 22 -0.86 8.51 -23.33
N ASP A 23 -0.50 9.73 -22.96
CA ASP A 23 -1.43 10.75 -22.48
C ASP A 23 -2.63 10.92 -23.41
N GLY A 24 -3.83 10.79 -22.87
CA GLY A 24 -5.09 11.14 -23.50
C GLY A 24 -6.21 10.10 -23.54
N ASP A 25 -5.94 8.81 -23.35
CA ASP A 25 -6.95 7.78 -23.67
C ASP A 25 -7.08 6.63 -22.66
N LEU A 26 -7.67 6.93 -21.50
CA LEU A 26 -7.98 5.87 -20.51
C LEU A 26 -9.02 4.85 -21.07
N LEU A 27 -9.92 5.26 -21.94
CA LEU A 27 -10.99 4.44 -22.51
C LEU A 27 -10.54 3.63 -23.74
N ASN A 28 -9.71 4.18 -24.60
CA ASN A 28 -9.18 3.49 -25.79
C ASN A 28 -8.09 2.46 -25.44
N TYR A 29 -7.47 2.61 -24.29
CA TYR A 29 -6.45 1.70 -23.78
C TYR A 29 -6.88 0.23 -23.73
N LEU A 30 -8.16 -0.05 -23.51
CA LEU A 30 -8.70 -1.41 -23.41
C LEU A 30 -8.83 -2.11 -24.77
N ASN A 31 -8.89 -1.37 -25.86
CA ASN A 31 -9.19 -1.88 -27.21
C ASN A 31 -7.99 -1.89 -28.17
N ASP A 32 -6.89 -1.21 -27.84
CA ASP A 32 -5.79 -1.03 -28.78
C ASP A 32 -4.71 -2.10 -28.64
N HIS A 33 -4.64 -3.00 -29.63
CA HIS A 33 -3.64 -4.07 -29.73
C HIS A 33 -2.31 -3.62 -30.35
N LYS A 34 -2.18 -2.37 -30.80
CA LYS A 34 -1.09 -1.94 -31.68
C LYS A 34 0.23 -1.58 -31.00
N ASN A 35 0.22 -1.18 -29.73
CA ASN A 35 1.43 -0.71 -29.03
C ASN A 35 1.78 -1.60 -27.82
N SER A 36 2.09 -2.87 -28.04
CA SER A 36 2.51 -3.75 -26.96
C SER A 36 3.82 -4.43 -27.31
N ASP A 37 4.85 -4.16 -26.51
CA ASP A 37 6.09 -4.90 -26.56
C ASP A 37 5.96 -6.23 -25.83
N SER A 38 6.48 -7.30 -26.40
CA SER A 38 6.48 -8.61 -25.76
C SER A 38 7.90 -9.16 -25.70
N TYR A 39 8.29 -9.66 -24.53
CA TYR A 39 9.60 -10.24 -24.28
C TYR A 39 9.45 -11.68 -23.81
N GLU A 40 10.29 -12.55 -24.38
CA GLU A 40 10.46 -13.93 -23.95
C GLU A 40 11.73 -14.04 -23.13
N ILE A 41 11.60 -14.40 -21.86
CA ILE A 41 12.75 -14.57 -20.96
C ILE A 41 13.09 -16.04 -20.89
N LYS A 42 14.22 -16.40 -21.48
CA LYS A 42 14.81 -17.74 -21.48
C LYS A 42 15.87 -17.91 -20.40
N GLU A 43 16.40 -16.81 -19.91
CA GLU A 43 17.55 -16.75 -19.04
C GLU A 43 17.18 -16.89 -17.57
N SER A 44 18.14 -17.29 -16.74
CA SER A 44 17.92 -17.52 -15.31
C SER A 44 17.73 -16.24 -14.50
N VAL A 45 18.17 -15.10 -15.03
CA VAL A 45 18.05 -13.79 -14.36
C VAL A 45 17.75 -12.71 -15.39
N PHE A 46 16.80 -11.84 -15.05
CA PHE A 46 16.39 -10.70 -15.85
C PHE A 46 16.09 -9.53 -14.91
N CYS A 47 16.53 -8.34 -15.27
CA CYS A 47 16.26 -7.11 -14.50
C CYS A 47 15.40 -6.16 -15.32
N LEU A 48 14.35 -5.61 -14.70
CA LEU A 48 13.54 -4.54 -15.25
C LEU A 48 13.77 -3.27 -14.44
N SER A 49 14.00 -2.17 -15.12
CA SER A 49 14.24 -0.88 -14.51
C SER A 49 13.38 0.21 -15.14
N HIS A 50 13.16 1.29 -14.42
CA HIS A 50 12.48 2.49 -14.88
C HIS A 50 13.51 3.60 -15.09
N THR A 51 13.53 4.23 -16.29
CA THR A 51 14.15 5.53 -16.50
C THR A 51 13.07 6.61 -16.50
N ILE A 52 13.45 7.88 -16.55
CA ILE A 52 12.54 9.03 -16.52
C ILE A 52 11.43 8.90 -17.58
N ASP A 53 11.71 8.28 -18.73
CA ASP A 53 10.78 8.19 -19.87
C ASP A 53 10.49 6.78 -20.37
N LYS A 54 11.20 5.73 -19.96
CA LYS A 54 11.06 4.38 -20.53
C LYS A 54 11.35 3.27 -19.53
N LEU A 55 10.64 2.15 -19.70
CA LEU A 55 11.02 0.86 -19.12
C LEU A 55 12.19 0.27 -19.91
N ILE A 56 13.29 -0.03 -19.23
CA ILE A 56 14.48 -0.64 -19.83
C ILE A 56 14.67 -2.02 -19.22
N HIS A 57 14.98 -3.00 -20.04
CA HIS A 57 15.34 -4.35 -19.61
C HIS A 57 16.83 -4.59 -19.75
N PHE A 58 17.42 -5.35 -18.84
CA PHE A 58 18.80 -5.73 -18.84
C PHE A 58 18.95 -7.25 -18.76
N ARG A 59 19.85 -7.78 -19.56
CA ARG A 59 20.36 -9.15 -19.44
C ARG A 59 21.49 -9.16 -18.43
N ASP A 60 21.59 -10.29 -17.73
CA ASP A 60 22.47 -10.56 -16.61
C ASP A 60 23.86 -9.88 -16.58
N ASN A 61 24.26 -9.46 -15.36
CA ASN A 61 25.63 -9.20 -14.90
C ASN A 61 26.54 -8.18 -15.61
N GLN A 62 26.08 -7.29 -16.46
CA GLN A 62 26.97 -6.22 -16.90
C GLN A 62 26.77 -4.92 -16.11
N SER A 63 27.70 -4.72 -15.22
CA SER A 63 28.01 -3.57 -14.41
C SER A 63 28.25 -2.30 -15.23
N LYS A 64 27.20 -1.56 -15.55
CA LYS A 64 27.20 -0.10 -15.76
C LYS A 64 25.81 0.41 -15.44
N ILE A 65 25.48 0.30 -14.15
CA ILE A 65 24.17 0.67 -13.61
C ILE A 65 24.21 2.09 -13.02
N GLU A 66 25.20 2.89 -13.37
CA GLU A 66 25.32 4.26 -12.80
C GLU A 66 24.20 5.22 -13.23
N ASP A 67 23.51 4.92 -14.35
CA ASP A 67 22.40 5.73 -14.86
C ASP A 67 21.00 5.13 -14.59
N ILE A 68 20.90 4.04 -13.85
CA ILE A 68 19.61 3.38 -13.60
C ILE A 68 19.03 3.88 -12.30
N LEU A 69 18.01 4.73 -12.41
CA LEU A 69 17.34 5.34 -11.29
C LEU A 69 16.70 4.31 -10.34
N GLU A 70 16.24 3.16 -10.84
CA GLU A 70 15.55 2.18 -9.99
C GLU A 70 15.30 0.82 -10.65
N ILE A 71 15.73 -0.26 -9.97
CA ILE A 71 15.36 -1.62 -10.37
C ILE A 71 13.94 -1.92 -9.88
N LEU A 72 13.00 -2.19 -10.80
CA LEU A 72 11.64 -2.56 -10.46
C LEU A 72 11.54 -3.98 -9.94
N PHE A 73 12.17 -4.95 -10.62
CA PHE A 73 12.27 -6.33 -10.18
C PHE A 73 13.35 -7.11 -10.91
N LYS A 74 13.75 -8.25 -10.31
CA LYS A 74 14.54 -9.30 -10.95
C LYS A 74 13.67 -10.54 -11.14
N ALA A 75 13.67 -11.12 -12.34
CA ALA A 75 13.07 -12.44 -12.55
C ALA A 75 14.15 -13.51 -12.41
N ARG A 76 13.94 -14.50 -11.56
CA ARG A 76 14.85 -15.63 -11.34
C ARG A 76 14.12 -16.94 -11.54
N LYS A 77 14.66 -17.79 -12.43
CA LYS A 77 14.18 -19.17 -12.63
C LYS A 77 14.54 -20.03 -11.43
N SER A 78 13.55 -20.68 -10.85
CA SER A 78 13.75 -21.62 -9.75
C SER A 78 13.99 -23.04 -10.28
N LYS A 79 14.77 -23.84 -9.52
CA LYS A 79 14.94 -25.27 -9.76
C LYS A 79 13.63 -26.08 -9.65
N LYS A 80 12.57 -25.49 -9.03
CA LYS A 80 11.24 -26.10 -8.81
C LYS A 80 10.19 -25.68 -9.84
N ASN A 81 10.58 -25.41 -11.09
CA ASN A 81 9.66 -25.08 -12.19
C ASN A 81 8.74 -23.89 -11.95
N TYR A 82 9.23 -22.81 -11.35
CA TYR A 82 8.56 -21.51 -11.29
C TYR A 82 9.56 -20.38 -11.51
N TYR A 83 9.07 -19.21 -11.85
CA TYR A 83 9.85 -17.96 -11.78
C TYR A 83 9.50 -17.19 -10.54
N GLU A 84 10.50 -16.59 -9.94
CA GLU A 84 10.35 -15.68 -8.80
C GLU A 84 10.68 -14.26 -9.26
N LEU A 85 9.71 -13.36 -9.12
CA LEU A 85 9.95 -11.94 -9.28
C LEU A 85 10.40 -11.39 -7.93
N ILE A 86 11.62 -10.92 -7.87
CA ILE A 86 12.29 -10.40 -6.68
C ILE A 86 12.20 -8.88 -6.74
N TYR A 87 11.51 -8.27 -5.79
CA TYR A 87 11.38 -6.83 -5.67
C TYR A 87 12.37 -6.31 -4.65
N PRO A 88 13.02 -5.15 -4.90
CA PRO A 88 13.82 -4.52 -3.89
C PRO A 88 12.93 -4.11 -2.71
N ILE A 89 13.41 -4.32 -1.50
CA ILE A 89 12.77 -3.80 -0.30
C ILE A 89 12.91 -2.28 -0.35
N ILE A 90 11.77 -1.58 -0.33
CA ILE A 90 11.72 -0.14 -0.38
C ILE A 90 11.40 0.36 1.00
N LYS A 91 12.22 1.28 1.48
CA LYS A 91 11.92 2.11 2.62
C LYS A 91 11.80 3.55 2.14
N LEU A 92 10.70 4.17 2.47
CA LEU A 92 10.44 5.57 2.19
C LEU A 92 10.53 6.32 3.51
N ASN A 93 11.09 7.51 3.46
CA ASN A 93 10.98 8.44 4.56
C ASN A 93 9.51 8.76 4.78
N PHE A 94 9.20 9.35 5.88
CA PHE A 94 7.87 9.73 6.32
C PHE A 94 6.87 10.05 5.17
N LYS A 95 5.57 9.85 5.41
CA LYS A 95 4.45 10.01 4.44
C LYS A 95 4.25 11.47 3.99
N ASP A 96 5.24 12.06 3.32
CA ASP A 96 5.07 13.33 2.61
C ASP A 96 4.54 13.10 1.17
N ASP A 97 4.06 14.18 0.54
CA ASP A 97 3.45 14.08 -0.78
C ASP A 97 4.45 13.60 -1.84
N ASN A 98 5.71 14.01 -1.77
CA ASN A 98 6.76 13.61 -2.71
C ASN A 98 7.05 12.09 -2.59
N GLU A 99 7.10 11.56 -1.36
CA GLU A 99 7.32 10.14 -1.12
C GLU A 99 6.10 9.32 -1.57
N ILE A 100 4.89 9.84 -1.37
CA ILE A 100 3.65 9.20 -1.82
C ILE A 100 3.56 9.17 -3.35
N GLU A 101 4.00 10.21 -4.05
CA GLU A 101 4.07 10.22 -5.52
C GLU A 101 5.06 9.19 -6.06
N LYS A 102 6.20 8.99 -5.39
CA LYS A 102 7.16 7.94 -5.77
C LYS A 102 6.54 6.54 -5.77
N LEU A 103 5.50 6.30 -4.97
CA LEU A 103 4.80 5.01 -4.97
C LEU A 103 4.18 4.68 -6.33
N ASP A 104 3.74 5.67 -7.12
CA ASP A 104 3.13 5.40 -8.44
C ASP A 104 4.14 4.80 -9.42
N LYS A 105 5.43 5.10 -9.28
CA LYS A 105 6.51 4.52 -10.08
C LYS A 105 6.91 3.12 -9.65
N ARG A 106 6.37 2.60 -8.52
CA ARG A 106 6.64 1.25 -8.01
C ARG A 106 5.76 0.21 -8.68
N MET A 107 5.96 -1.05 -8.34
CA MET A 107 5.19 -2.15 -8.89
C MET A 107 3.94 -2.41 -8.06
N TRP A 108 2.81 -2.37 -8.72
CA TRP A 108 1.49 -2.65 -8.18
C TRP A 108 0.97 -3.95 -8.76
N TYR A 109 0.51 -4.85 -7.91
CA TYR A 109 -0.23 -6.04 -8.32
C TYR A 109 -1.68 -5.62 -8.60
N VAL A 110 -2.13 -5.79 -9.84
CA VAL A 110 -3.47 -5.39 -10.27
C VAL A 110 -4.40 -6.59 -10.18
N PHE A 111 -5.45 -6.49 -9.36
CA PHE A 111 -6.52 -7.47 -9.32
C PHE A 111 -7.44 -7.21 -10.49
N ASN A 112 -8.00 -8.25 -11.02
CA ASN A 112 -9.00 -8.25 -12.06
C ASN A 112 -8.88 -7.10 -13.07
N ARG A 113 -8.69 -7.44 -14.32
CA ARG A 113 -8.81 -6.53 -15.46
C ARG A 113 -10.03 -6.94 -16.26
N LYS A 114 -10.81 -5.97 -16.76
CA LYS A 114 -11.98 -6.19 -17.64
C LYS A 114 -11.65 -7.25 -18.70
N GLY A 115 -12.38 -8.36 -18.69
CA GLY A 115 -12.17 -9.50 -19.60
C GLY A 115 -11.45 -10.72 -19.01
N GLN A 116 -11.05 -10.72 -17.76
CA GLN A 116 -10.54 -11.92 -17.06
C GLN A 116 -11.69 -12.72 -16.45
N LYS A 117 -11.62 -14.06 -16.61
CA LYS A 117 -12.69 -14.97 -16.19
C LYS A 117 -12.71 -15.33 -14.70
N LYS A 118 -11.76 -14.87 -13.88
CA LYS A 118 -11.70 -15.17 -12.44
C LYS A 118 -11.43 -13.90 -11.65
N ASN A 119 -12.27 -13.63 -10.65
CA ASN A 119 -11.97 -12.68 -9.60
C ASN A 119 -10.81 -13.28 -8.80
N GLU A 120 -9.62 -12.70 -8.92
CA GLU A 120 -8.51 -13.06 -8.04
C GLU A 120 -8.77 -12.41 -6.68
N GLU A 121 -8.73 -13.23 -5.63
CA GLU A 121 -8.80 -12.79 -4.26
C GLU A 121 -7.37 -12.56 -3.75
N TYR A 122 -7.17 -11.50 -3.02
CA TYR A 122 -5.91 -11.21 -2.34
C TYR A 122 -6.14 -11.11 -0.84
N ASN A 123 -5.32 -11.81 -0.06
CA ASN A 123 -5.38 -11.74 1.40
C ASN A 123 -4.59 -10.52 1.89
N LEU A 124 -5.33 -9.54 2.37
CA LEU A 124 -4.77 -8.31 2.92
C LEU A 124 -4.02 -8.56 4.22
N ILE A 125 -2.86 -7.94 4.34
CA ILE A 125 -2.04 -7.97 5.56
C ILE A 125 -1.78 -6.55 6.07
N LYS A 126 -1.37 -6.44 7.33
CA LYS A 126 -0.94 -5.16 7.90
C LYS A 126 0.16 -4.53 7.03
N ASN A 127 0.14 -3.24 6.91
CA ASN A 127 1.02 -2.40 6.10
C ASN A 127 0.83 -2.55 4.58
N ASP A 128 -0.17 -3.30 4.09
CA ASP A 128 -0.49 -3.25 2.67
C ASP A 128 -0.97 -1.85 2.27
N ILE A 129 -0.46 -1.39 1.12
CA ILE A 129 -0.95 -0.17 0.49
C ILE A 129 -1.83 -0.57 -0.68
N ILE A 130 -3.09 -0.17 -0.60
CA ILE A 130 -4.12 -0.46 -1.60
C ILE A 130 -4.37 0.81 -2.42
N LYS A 131 -4.46 0.66 -3.72
CA LYS A 131 -4.80 1.75 -4.64
C LYS A 131 -6.19 1.50 -5.25
N PHE A 132 -7.11 2.42 -5.01
CA PHE A 132 -8.46 2.49 -5.59
C PHE A 132 -8.45 3.64 -6.61
N GLY A 133 -8.31 3.31 -7.91
CA GLY A 133 -8.04 4.34 -8.90
C GLY A 133 -6.71 5.06 -8.63
N THR A 134 -6.74 6.36 -8.34
CA THR A 134 -5.56 7.16 -7.98
C THR A 134 -5.38 7.33 -6.47
N THR A 135 -6.39 6.98 -5.67
CA THR A 135 -6.37 7.17 -4.21
C THR A 135 -5.73 5.97 -3.52
N LYS A 136 -4.82 6.22 -2.59
CA LYS A 136 -4.03 5.20 -1.89
C LYS A 136 -4.37 5.16 -0.41
N TYR A 137 -4.49 3.96 0.13
CA TYR A 137 -4.74 3.69 1.56
C TYR A 137 -3.75 2.67 2.08
N GLU A 138 -3.26 2.85 3.29
CA GLU A 138 -2.44 1.87 4.01
C GLU A 138 -3.27 1.18 5.09
N ILE A 139 -3.12 -0.13 5.24
CA ILE A 139 -3.64 -0.87 6.39
C ILE A 139 -2.64 -0.68 7.53
N ILE A 140 -2.86 0.32 8.36
CA ILE A 140 -1.93 0.67 9.45
C ILE A 140 -2.07 -0.24 10.67
N GLU A 141 -3.24 -0.88 10.83
CA GLU A 141 -3.50 -1.84 11.88
C GLU A 141 -4.41 -2.96 11.36
N LYS A 142 -4.14 -4.19 11.77
CA LYS A 142 -4.99 -5.36 11.53
C LYS A 142 -5.00 -6.20 12.79
N HIS A 143 -6.14 -6.23 13.46
CA HIS A 143 -6.39 -7.05 14.64
C HIS A 143 -7.36 -8.16 14.28
N ILE A 144 -6.88 -9.40 14.24
CA ILE A 144 -7.70 -10.59 13.96
C ILE A 144 -7.38 -11.65 15.01
N SER A 145 -8.38 -11.97 15.81
CA SER A 145 -8.32 -13.00 16.85
C SER A 145 -8.49 -14.39 16.21
N SER A 146 -7.50 -14.84 15.41
CA SER A 146 -7.58 -16.19 14.88
C SER A 146 -7.32 -17.22 15.98
N SER A 147 -8.28 -18.11 16.19
CA SER A 147 -8.14 -19.28 17.07
C SER A 147 -7.21 -20.35 16.49
N ILE A 148 -6.69 -20.19 15.28
CA ILE A 148 -5.86 -21.17 14.60
C ILE A 148 -4.37 -20.75 14.73
N PRO A 149 -3.58 -21.39 15.64
CA PRO A 149 -2.19 -20.99 15.93
C PRO A 149 -1.27 -20.99 14.70
N LYS A 150 -1.50 -21.92 13.76
CA LYS A 150 -0.68 -22.09 12.55
C LYS A 150 -0.80 -20.91 11.58
N ILE A 151 -1.99 -20.32 11.48
CA ILE A 151 -2.25 -19.17 10.60
C ILE A 151 -1.72 -17.89 11.22
N LYS A 152 -1.88 -17.73 12.54
CA LYS A 152 -1.35 -16.59 13.28
C LYS A 152 0.16 -16.45 13.09
N ASN A 153 0.90 -17.56 13.20
CA ASN A 153 2.35 -17.54 13.01
C ASN A 153 2.75 -17.19 11.58
N GLN A 154 2.08 -17.77 10.56
CA GLN A 154 2.38 -17.43 9.16
C GLN A 154 2.10 -15.98 8.80
N LEU A 155 1.01 -15.40 9.31
CA LEU A 155 0.69 -13.99 9.08
C LEU A 155 1.66 -13.06 9.80
N ASN A 156 2.09 -13.41 11.00
CA ASN A 156 3.10 -12.65 11.74
C ASN A 156 4.45 -12.68 11.02
N GLU A 157 4.92 -13.86 10.58
CA GLU A 157 6.17 -14.01 9.81
C GLU A 157 6.16 -13.16 8.54
N ILE A 158 5.02 -13.10 7.81
CA ILE A 158 4.89 -12.27 6.61
C ILE A 158 4.94 -10.79 6.99
N ASN A 159 4.25 -10.38 8.05
CA ASN A 159 4.21 -9.00 8.51
C ASN A 159 5.59 -8.52 9.01
N GLU A 160 6.31 -9.35 9.75
CA GLU A 160 7.66 -9.07 10.24
C GLU A 160 8.66 -8.96 9.08
N LYS A 161 8.54 -9.84 8.08
CA LYS A 161 9.44 -9.86 6.93
C LYS A 161 9.32 -8.65 6.03
N PHE A 162 8.12 -8.10 5.86
CA PHE A 162 7.85 -7.05 4.88
C PHE A 162 7.38 -5.73 5.48
N GLY A 163 7.28 -5.55 6.75
CA GLY A 163 7.00 -4.32 7.48
C GLY A 163 6.22 -3.21 6.73
N SER A 164 6.14 -2.02 7.28
CA SER A 164 5.64 -0.84 6.56
C SER A 164 6.67 -0.39 5.51
N VAL A 165 6.18 0.12 4.38
CA VAL A 165 7.00 0.80 3.37
C VAL A 165 7.54 2.11 3.92
N PHE A 166 6.77 2.76 4.80
CA PHE A 166 7.20 3.98 5.48
C PHE A 166 7.90 3.65 6.79
N ASP A 167 8.99 4.36 7.07
CA ASP A 167 9.64 4.30 8.38
C ASP A 167 8.73 4.92 9.44
N LYS A 168 8.90 4.47 10.69
CA LYS A 168 8.26 5.14 11.82
C LYS A 168 8.72 6.59 11.89
N PHE A 169 7.79 7.50 12.12
CA PHE A 169 8.12 8.91 12.25
C PHE A 169 8.58 9.24 13.66
N TYR A 170 9.81 9.70 13.80
CA TYR A 170 10.41 10.16 15.04
C TYR A 170 10.71 11.65 14.92
N PRO A 171 9.83 12.52 15.43
CA PRO A 171 10.07 13.96 15.44
C PRO A 171 11.17 14.33 16.43
N GLU A 172 11.79 15.49 16.21
CA GLU A 172 12.55 16.14 17.26
C GLU A 172 11.62 16.46 18.42
N TYR A 173 12.09 16.26 19.65
CA TYR A 173 11.34 16.57 20.86
C TYR A 173 12.17 17.30 21.89
N GLU A 174 11.51 18.01 22.81
CA GLU A 174 12.17 18.81 23.81
C GLU A 174 11.42 18.79 25.15
N LEU A 175 12.16 18.61 26.23
CA LEU A 175 11.65 18.66 27.60
C LEU A 175 12.19 19.86 28.38
N ASP A 176 13.22 20.59 27.89
CA ASP A 176 13.79 21.77 28.56
C ASP A 176 12.73 22.83 28.75
N PRO A 177 12.45 23.29 29.99
CA PRO A 177 11.48 24.32 30.28
C PRO A 177 11.82 25.70 29.69
N LYS A 178 13.06 25.92 29.26
CA LYS A 178 13.46 27.19 28.59
C LYS A 178 12.89 27.30 27.18
N ILE A 179 12.64 26.17 26.52
CA ILE A 179 11.99 26.16 25.21
C ILE A 179 10.48 26.24 25.41
N ILE A 180 9.84 27.21 24.78
CA ILE A 180 8.43 27.50 24.95
C ILE A 180 7.59 26.90 23.81
N CYS A 181 6.41 26.39 24.15
CA CYS A 181 5.43 25.94 23.16
C CYS A 181 4.89 27.14 22.36
N SER A 182 4.85 27.03 21.04
CA SER A 182 4.36 28.09 20.15
C SER A 182 2.86 28.39 20.34
N ILE A 183 2.07 27.46 20.86
CA ILE A 183 0.62 27.64 21.09
C ILE A 183 0.36 28.25 22.48
N CYS A 184 0.67 27.53 23.56
CA CYS A 184 0.31 27.96 24.91
C CYS A 184 1.35 28.88 25.59
N LYS A 185 2.50 29.12 24.98
CA LYS A 185 3.62 29.95 25.47
C LYS A 185 4.23 29.47 26.80
N LYS A 186 3.98 28.24 27.21
CA LYS A 186 4.54 27.63 28.41
C LYS A 186 5.74 26.75 28.09
N GLY A 187 6.72 26.68 28.99
CA GLY A 187 7.93 25.85 28.82
C GLY A 187 7.81 24.48 29.49
N SER A 188 6.92 24.31 30.48
CA SER A 188 6.78 23.04 31.21
C SER A 188 6.34 21.91 30.29
N SER A 189 7.01 20.77 30.34
CA SER A 189 6.67 19.58 29.56
C SER A 189 7.03 18.30 30.32
N SER A 190 6.48 17.18 29.92
CA SER A 190 6.74 15.86 30.49
C SER A 190 6.75 14.80 29.39
N LYS A 191 7.11 13.55 29.76
CA LYS A 191 7.02 12.40 28.84
C LYS A 191 5.57 12.13 28.36
N GLU A 192 4.52 12.59 29.07
CA GLU A 192 3.11 12.48 28.66
C GLU A 192 2.66 13.65 27.78
N ASN A 193 3.41 14.76 27.80
CA ASN A 193 3.11 15.96 27.02
C ASN A 193 4.42 16.64 26.56
N PRO A 194 5.22 15.95 25.72
CA PRO A 194 6.46 16.51 25.21
C PRO A 194 6.18 17.67 24.25
N LYS A 195 7.13 18.56 24.10
CA LYS A 195 7.16 19.52 23.00
C LYS A 195 7.80 18.85 21.81
N VAL A 196 7.12 18.85 20.67
CA VAL A 196 7.52 18.13 19.45
C VAL A 196 7.57 19.07 18.26
N LYS A 197 8.42 18.74 17.30
CA LYS A 197 8.56 19.42 16.01
C LYS A 197 8.09 18.46 14.94
N LEU A 198 6.81 18.56 14.54
CA LEU A 198 6.15 17.63 13.61
C LEU A 198 6.16 18.10 12.16
N CYS A 199 6.80 19.21 11.86
CA CYS A 199 6.89 19.81 10.53
C CYS A 199 8.25 20.49 10.33
N GLN A 200 8.45 21.12 9.18
CA GLN A 200 9.70 21.81 8.84
C GLN A 200 9.91 23.15 9.56
N CYS A 201 8.95 23.63 10.35
CA CYS A 201 9.09 24.86 11.13
C CYS A 201 10.03 24.64 12.33
N GLU A 202 10.70 25.72 12.75
CA GLU A 202 11.61 25.70 13.91
C GLU A 202 10.89 25.65 15.28
N ASN A 203 9.56 25.76 15.29
CA ASN A 203 8.76 25.90 16.50
C ASN A 203 8.43 24.53 17.11
N TYR A 204 8.62 24.43 18.42
CA TYR A 204 8.14 23.30 19.21
C TYR A 204 6.70 23.53 19.69
N ILE A 205 5.90 22.48 19.70
CA ILE A 205 4.50 22.50 20.13
C ILE A 205 4.28 21.35 21.11
N HIS A 206 3.62 21.59 22.25
CA HIS A 206 3.21 20.48 23.11
C HIS A 206 2.30 19.53 22.36
N TYR A 207 2.50 18.23 22.55
CA TYR A 207 1.65 17.18 21.98
C TYR A 207 0.16 17.46 22.23
N LYS A 208 -0.23 17.72 23.50
CA LYS A 208 -1.63 18.03 23.86
C LYS A 208 -2.13 19.32 23.21
N CYS A 209 -1.32 20.38 23.19
CA CYS A 209 -1.75 21.64 22.54
C CYS A 209 -2.02 21.46 21.05
N LEU A 210 -1.25 20.61 20.36
CA LEU A 210 -1.51 20.32 18.96
C LEU A 210 -2.76 19.46 18.80
N LYS A 211 -2.92 18.43 19.64
CA LYS A 211 -4.10 17.57 19.65
C LYS A 211 -5.38 18.37 19.88
N ASP A 212 -5.40 19.22 20.91
CA ASP A 212 -6.53 20.11 21.23
C ASP A 212 -6.84 21.10 20.09
N LEU A 213 -5.83 21.51 19.32
CA LEU A 213 -6.00 22.37 18.14
C LEU A 213 -6.65 21.63 16.97
N LEU A 214 -6.34 20.34 16.79
CA LEU A 214 -6.82 19.52 15.68
C LEU A 214 -8.20 18.92 15.95
N GLU A 215 -8.47 18.51 17.18
CA GLU A 215 -9.68 17.77 17.59
C GLU A 215 -11.01 18.42 17.16
N PRO A 216 -11.23 19.75 17.30
CA PRO A 216 -12.51 20.37 16.93
C PRO A 216 -12.84 20.26 15.42
N ASN A 217 -11.85 19.97 14.59
CA ASN A 217 -12.01 19.86 13.13
C ASN A 217 -12.09 18.41 12.66
N ILE A 218 -12.12 17.45 13.59
CA ILE A 218 -12.30 16.03 13.28
C ILE A 218 -13.79 15.76 13.13
N ILE A 219 -14.19 15.35 11.93
CA ILE A 219 -15.54 14.89 11.64
C ILE A 219 -15.54 13.38 11.79
N LYS A 220 -16.30 12.87 12.77
CA LYS A 220 -16.51 11.45 12.99
C LYS A 220 -17.88 11.06 12.45
N GLU A 221 -17.93 10.03 11.60
CA GLU A 221 -19.17 9.49 11.06
C GLU A 221 -19.17 7.97 11.18
N GLU A 222 -20.33 7.40 11.48
CA GLU A 222 -20.55 5.96 11.49
C GLU A 222 -21.42 5.57 10.30
N ASN A 223 -21.13 4.43 9.65
CA ASN A 223 -22.02 3.90 8.64
C ASN A 223 -23.32 3.35 9.27
N ASN A 224 -24.35 3.12 8.44
CA ASN A 224 -25.67 2.67 8.90
C ASN A 224 -25.64 1.37 9.73
N ASN A 225 -24.65 0.51 9.51
CA ASN A 225 -24.52 -0.78 10.20
C ASN A 225 -23.61 -0.71 11.44
N LYS A 226 -22.97 0.43 11.71
CA LYS A 226 -21.97 0.63 12.76
C LYS A 226 -20.75 -0.32 12.66
N ASP A 227 -20.50 -0.83 11.46
CA ASP A 227 -19.32 -1.66 11.16
C ASP A 227 -18.13 -0.82 10.74
N VAL A 228 -18.34 0.43 10.34
CA VAL A 228 -17.30 1.37 9.91
C VAL A 228 -17.46 2.71 10.60
N ILE A 229 -16.38 3.18 11.21
CA ILE A 229 -16.25 4.54 11.74
C ILE A 229 -15.23 5.27 10.89
N SER A 230 -15.63 6.39 10.30
CA SER A 230 -14.73 7.27 9.55
C SER A 230 -14.34 8.48 10.36
N TYR A 231 -13.07 8.85 10.28
CA TYR A 231 -12.51 10.08 10.85
C TYR A 231 -11.98 10.92 9.71
N ARG A 232 -12.49 12.12 9.57
CA ARG A 232 -12.11 13.05 8.53
C ARG A 232 -11.57 14.33 9.13
N HIS A 233 -10.48 14.84 8.60
CA HIS A 233 -9.92 16.14 8.95
C HIS A 233 -9.47 16.87 7.68
N ASN A 234 -10.03 18.06 7.42
CA ASN A 234 -9.82 18.81 6.19
C ASN A 234 -8.49 19.57 6.15
N GLU A 235 -7.88 19.84 7.30
CA GLU A 235 -6.64 20.61 7.42
C GLU A 235 -5.64 19.96 8.38
N PHE A 236 -5.36 18.68 8.21
CA PHE A 236 -4.43 17.94 9.06
C PHE A 236 -2.97 18.25 8.72
N LYS A 237 -2.62 19.53 8.77
CA LYS A 237 -1.33 20.06 8.33
C LYS A 237 -0.90 21.30 9.10
N CYS A 238 0.39 21.60 9.06
CA CYS A 238 0.93 22.83 9.64
C CYS A 238 0.38 24.06 8.89
N LYS A 239 -0.14 25.04 9.64
CA LYS A 239 -0.69 26.27 9.05
C LYS A 239 0.37 27.11 8.36
N SER A 240 1.63 27.06 8.82
CA SER A 240 2.75 27.83 8.28
C SER A 240 3.41 27.18 7.06
N CYS A 241 4.01 26.00 7.22
CA CYS A 241 4.75 25.34 6.14
C CYS A 241 3.91 24.37 5.30
N LYS A 242 2.64 24.16 5.64
CA LYS A 242 1.70 23.25 4.96
C LYS A 242 2.08 21.75 5.00
N SER A 243 3.18 21.38 5.68
CA SER A 243 3.54 19.97 5.87
C SER A 243 2.41 19.20 6.55
N GLN A 244 2.09 18.05 6.01
CA GLN A 244 1.09 17.13 6.58
C GLN A 244 1.59 16.58 7.91
N TYR A 245 0.69 16.46 8.88
CA TYR A 245 0.99 15.73 10.11
C TYR A 245 0.78 14.23 9.92
N SER A 246 1.63 13.42 10.55
CA SER A 246 1.27 12.03 10.79
C SER A 246 0.25 11.99 11.92
N TYR A 247 -0.79 11.15 11.80
CA TYR A 247 -1.73 10.99 12.91
C TYR A 247 -1.06 10.29 14.11
N LYS A 248 0.04 9.58 13.87
CA LYS A 248 0.84 8.83 14.85
C LYS A 248 2.33 9.13 14.67
N PHE A 249 3.03 9.27 15.81
CA PHE A 249 4.49 9.40 15.84
C PHE A 249 5.06 8.72 17.09
N TYR A 250 6.39 8.57 17.12
CA TYR A 250 7.10 7.85 18.16
C TYR A 250 8.21 8.72 18.74
N ILE A 251 8.44 8.61 20.04
CA ILE A 251 9.57 9.27 20.71
C ILE A 251 10.34 8.21 21.46
N ASN A 252 11.66 8.19 21.26
CA ASN A 252 12.57 7.35 22.02
C ASN A 252 13.02 8.13 23.26
N PHE A 253 12.49 7.77 24.43
CA PHE A 253 13.03 8.17 25.73
C PHE A 253 14.02 7.10 26.21
N GLU A 254 13.75 6.45 27.34
CA GLU A 254 14.36 5.18 27.75
C GLU A 254 13.73 4.00 27.02
N GLU A 255 12.42 4.11 26.77
CA GLU A 255 11.62 3.22 25.95
C GLU A 255 10.88 4.00 24.86
N GLU A 256 10.60 3.33 23.75
CA GLU A 256 9.80 3.91 22.66
C GLU A 256 8.37 4.14 23.14
N LYS A 257 7.89 5.38 23.00
CA LYS A 257 6.51 5.75 23.32
C LYS A 257 5.79 6.25 22.07
N GLU A 258 4.58 5.72 21.88
CA GLU A 258 3.68 6.08 20.76
C GLU A 258 2.73 7.21 21.18
N TYR A 259 2.48 8.14 20.26
CA TYR A 259 1.54 9.26 20.41
C TYR A 259 0.60 9.32 19.22
N GLU A 260 -0.69 9.47 19.48
CA GLU A 260 -1.74 9.59 18.45
C GLU A 260 -2.40 10.97 18.53
N LEU A 261 -2.46 11.68 17.39
CA LEU A 261 -3.11 13.00 17.28
C LEU A 261 -4.63 12.90 17.09
N ILE A 262 -5.12 11.72 16.74
CA ILE A 262 -6.55 11.42 16.60
C ILE A 262 -6.85 10.21 17.48
N ASP A 263 -7.82 10.34 18.40
CA ASP A 263 -8.30 9.22 19.22
C ASP A 263 -9.26 8.37 18.39
N LEU A 264 -8.80 7.19 18.01
CA LEU A 264 -9.60 6.25 17.24
C LEU A 264 -10.36 5.30 18.18
N GLU A 265 -11.68 5.22 18.01
CA GLU A 265 -12.51 4.26 18.74
C GLU A 265 -12.31 2.86 18.12
N LYS A 266 -11.44 2.06 18.73
CA LYS A 266 -11.15 0.71 18.30
C LYS A 266 -12.08 -0.29 18.98
N PRO A 267 -12.63 -1.29 18.25
CA PRO A 267 -13.39 -2.38 18.85
C PRO A 267 -12.55 -3.11 19.90
N LYS A 268 -13.13 -3.38 21.10
CA LYS A 268 -12.40 -4.02 22.20
C LYS A 268 -12.30 -5.53 22.05
N GLU A 269 -13.36 -6.16 21.55
CA GLU A 269 -13.51 -7.62 21.49
C GLU A 269 -13.63 -8.16 20.05
N ASP A 270 -13.84 -7.29 19.08
CA ASP A 270 -14.07 -7.66 17.69
C ASP A 270 -12.79 -7.55 16.85
N ASP A 271 -12.73 -8.35 15.81
CA ASP A 271 -11.72 -8.22 14.77
C ASP A 271 -11.92 -6.90 14.01
N TYR A 272 -10.83 -6.21 13.68
CA TYR A 272 -10.89 -4.95 12.94
C TYR A 272 -9.63 -4.69 12.12
N ILE A 273 -9.76 -3.76 11.17
CA ILE A 273 -8.64 -3.13 10.49
C ILE A 273 -8.76 -1.60 10.57
N ILE A 274 -7.63 -0.93 10.42
CA ILE A 274 -7.59 0.53 10.26
C ILE A 274 -6.95 0.85 8.92
N LEU A 275 -7.68 1.61 8.09
CA LEU A 275 -7.23 2.12 6.81
C LEU A 275 -6.94 3.61 6.95
N GLU A 276 -5.74 4.04 6.58
CA GLU A 276 -5.33 5.44 6.55
C GLU A 276 -5.14 5.91 5.11
N SER A 277 -5.75 7.04 4.74
CA SER A 277 -5.53 7.64 3.43
C SER A 277 -4.11 8.24 3.35
N LEU A 278 -3.43 7.97 2.24
CA LEU A 278 -2.12 8.56 1.94
C LEU A 278 -2.25 9.82 1.09
N ASN A 279 -3.22 9.86 0.17
CA ASN A 279 -3.43 10.98 -0.75
C ASN A 279 -4.91 11.13 -1.10
N SER A 280 -5.73 11.59 -0.19
CA SER A 280 -7.15 11.88 -0.45
C SER A 280 -7.37 13.38 -0.66
N PHE A 281 -8.16 13.73 -1.68
CA PHE A 281 -8.51 15.10 -2.01
C PHE A 281 -10.01 15.27 -2.13
N GLU A 282 -10.52 16.39 -1.64
CA GLU A 282 -11.91 16.82 -1.82
C GLU A 282 -11.96 18.30 -2.14
N GLY A 283 -12.65 18.67 -3.21
CA GLY A 283 -12.71 20.07 -3.66
C GLY A 283 -11.35 20.70 -3.94
N GLY A 284 -10.35 19.90 -4.35
CA GLY A 284 -8.97 20.35 -4.56
C GLY A 284 -8.14 20.53 -3.29
N GLN A 285 -8.72 20.25 -2.12
CA GLN A 285 -8.01 20.27 -0.84
C GLN A 285 -7.65 18.85 -0.40
N GLN A 286 -6.43 18.69 0.09
CA GLN A 286 -5.99 17.43 0.67
C GLN A 286 -6.65 17.24 2.04
N ILE A 287 -7.23 16.08 2.23
CA ILE A 287 -7.91 15.69 3.45
C ILE A 287 -7.28 14.44 4.06
N LYS A 288 -7.35 14.33 5.38
CA LYS A 288 -6.99 13.11 6.10
C LYS A 288 -8.25 12.28 6.33
N LEU A 289 -8.22 11.02 5.90
CA LEU A 289 -9.28 10.05 6.12
C LEU A 289 -8.70 8.83 6.82
N ILE A 290 -9.35 8.39 7.90
CA ILE A 290 -9.03 7.15 8.60
C ILE A 290 -10.34 6.40 8.79
N PHE A 291 -10.34 5.11 8.45
CA PHE A 291 -11.47 4.23 8.64
C PHE A 291 -11.11 3.15 9.66
N VAL A 292 -11.86 3.05 10.73
CA VAL A 292 -11.86 1.90 11.63
C VAL A 292 -12.96 0.96 11.17
N VAL A 293 -12.60 -0.21 10.69
CA VAL A 293 -13.51 -1.17 10.05
C VAL A 293 -13.60 -2.41 10.91
N LYS A 294 -14.76 -2.64 11.52
CA LYS A 294 -15.07 -3.85 12.26
C LYS A 294 -15.24 -5.01 11.28
N ILE A 295 -14.53 -6.09 11.52
CA ILE A 295 -14.56 -7.27 10.67
C ILE A 295 -15.61 -8.24 11.20
N THR A 296 -16.68 -8.40 10.45
CA THR A 296 -17.78 -9.33 10.73
C THR A 296 -17.87 -10.39 9.63
N ASN A 297 -18.88 -11.24 9.67
CA ASN A 297 -19.17 -12.17 8.57
C ASN A 297 -19.78 -11.48 7.35
N LYS A 298 -20.11 -10.20 7.47
CA LYS A 298 -20.69 -9.40 6.41
C LYS A 298 -19.61 -8.92 5.46
N GLU A 299 -19.92 -8.88 4.18
CA GLU A 299 -19.09 -8.22 3.18
C GLU A 299 -19.13 -6.70 3.37
N ILE A 300 -17.97 -6.05 3.36
CA ILE A 300 -17.84 -4.59 3.45
C ILE A 300 -17.63 -4.05 2.04
N THR A 301 -18.53 -3.17 1.61
CA THR A 301 -18.49 -2.56 0.28
C THR A 301 -17.64 -1.28 0.30
N ILE A 302 -16.81 -1.09 -0.74
CA ILE A 302 -15.96 0.08 -0.92
C ILE A 302 -16.21 0.68 -2.30
N GLY A 303 -16.36 1.99 -2.38
CA GLY A 303 -16.52 2.68 -3.64
C GLY A 303 -16.87 4.16 -3.49
N ARG A 304 -17.15 4.84 -4.63
CA ARG A 304 -17.43 6.27 -4.64
C ARG A 304 -18.86 6.61 -4.19
N ASN A 305 -19.81 5.68 -4.38
CA ASN A 305 -21.20 5.92 -3.98
C ASN A 305 -21.30 5.99 -2.44
N LYS A 306 -22.17 6.85 -1.95
CA LYS A 306 -22.40 7.07 -0.52
C LYS A 306 -23.06 5.89 0.19
N ASP A 307 -23.68 5.00 -0.54
CA ASP A 307 -24.32 3.77 -0.04
C ASP A 307 -23.35 2.61 0.19
N ASN A 308 -22.05 2.77 -0.16
CA ASN A 308 -21.03 1.84 0.27
C ASN A 308 -20.75 1.99 1.78
N ASP A 309 -20.32 0.90 2.40
CA ASP A 309 -19.89 0.92 3.81
C ASP A 309 -18.66 1.84 4.01
N ILE A 310 -17.75 1.87 3.02
CA ILE A 310 -16.62 2.80 2.93
C ILE A 310 -16.77 3.64 1.66
N SER A 311 -17.09 4.91 1.82
CA SER A 311 -17.17 5.84 0.70
C SER A 311 -15.83 6.53 0.47
N ILE A 312 -15.23 6.32 -0.70
CA ILE A 312 -13.94 6.88 -1.10
C ILE A 312 -14.15 7.97 -2.15
N ILE A 313 -13.72 9.19 -1.83
CA ILE A 313 -13.80 10.33 -2.75
C ILE A 313 -12.65 10.21 -3.78
N GLY A 314 -13.00 10.18 -5.06
CA GLY A 314 -12.03 10.17 -6.14
C GLY A 314 -12.68 9.94 -7.51
N PRO A 315 -12.32 10.71 -8.53
CA PRO A 315 -12.95 10.60 -9.87
C PRO A 315 -12.65 9.27 -10.55
N SER A 316 -11.52 8.64 -10.22
CA SER A 316 -11.10 7.34 -10.76
C SER A 316 -11.60 6.13 -9.94
N VAL A 317 -12.32 6.37 -8.84
CA VAL A 317 -12.93 5.31 -8.03
C VAL A 317 -14.29 4.96 -8.61
N SER A 318 -14.56 3.66 -8.85
CA SER A 318 -15.87 3.18 -9.31
C SER A 318 -16.94 3.38 -8.24
N GLY A 319 -18.22 3.53 -8.63
CA GLY A 319 -19.34 3.66 -7.69
C GLY A 319 -19.35 2.55 -6.64
N TYR A 320 -19.27 1.29 -7.12
CA TYR A 320 -18.95 0.10 -6.32
C TYR A 320 -17.61 -0.42 -6.81
N HIS A 321 -16.55 -0.26 -6.01
CA HIS A 321 -15.17 -0.50 -6.46
C HIS A 321 -14.65 -1.87 -6.09
N CYS A 322 -14.82 -2.27 -4.84
CA CYS A 322 -14.42 -3.59 -4.36
C CYS A 322 -15.23 -4.01 -3.12
N ILE A 323 -15.02 -5.24 -2.71
CA ILE A 323 -15.61 -5.84 -1.51
C ILE A 323 -14.47 -6.38 -0.64
N LEU A 324 -14.52 -6.11 0.66
CA LEU A 324 -13.73 -6.81 1.65
C LEU A 324 -14.56 -7.97 2.21
N LYS A 325 -13.97 -9.15 2.23
CA LYS A 325 -14.59 -10.38 2.72
C LYS A 325 -13.68 -11.07 3.71
N TYR A 326 -14.23 -11.37 4.88
CA TYR A 326 -13.51 -12.10 5.91
C TYR A 326 -13.92 -13.57 5.92
N ASN A 327 -12.93 -14.45 5.97
CA ASN A 327 -13.14 -15.87 6.14
C ASN A 327 -12.65 -16.28 7.54
N LYS A 328 -13.58 -16.60 8.43
CA LYS A 328 -13.28 -17.00 9.82
C LYS A 328 -12.49 -18.30 9.91
N GLU A 329 -12.67 -19.23 8.97
CA GLU A 329 -12.03 -20.55 9.01
C GLU A 329 -10.53 -20.44 8.84
N ASN A 330 -10.06 -19.53 8.00
CA ASN A 330 -8.63 -19.34 7.72
C ASN A 330 -8.07 -17.99 8.17
N GLY A 331 -8.88 -17.12 8.78
CA GLY A 331 -8.46 -15.80 9.26
C GLY A 331 -8.07 -14.82 8.13
N TYR A 332 -8.44 -15.12 6.88
CA TYR A 332 -8.08 -14.29 5.73
C TYR A 332 -9.10 -13.17 5.54
N LEU A 333 -8.58 -11.96 5.38
CA LEU A 333 -9.33 -10.83 4.91
C LEU A 333 -8.99 -10.63 3.43
N THR A 334 -9.93 -10.93 2.55
CA THR A 334 -9.72 -10.88 1.11
C THR A 334 -10.36 -9.64 0.51
N ILE A 335 -9.73 -9.13 -0.56
CA ILE A 335 -10.27 -8.06 -1.40
C ILE A 335 -10.71 -8.65 -2.72
N ILE A 336 -11.95 -8.35 -3.11
CA ILE A 336 -12.55 -8.79 -4.37
C ILE A 336 -12.83 -7.55 -5.21
N ASP A 337 -12.12 -7.39 -6.32
CA ASP A 337 -12.28 -6.25 -7.19
C ASP A 337 -13.59 -6.32 -8.01
N LYS A 338 -14.29 -5.19 -8.07
CA LYS A 338 -15.53 -4.98 -8.86
C LYS A 338 -15.40 -3.75 -9.76
N SER A 339 -14.23 -3.13 -9.78
CA SER A 339 -14.03 -1.84 -10.43
C SER A 339 -13.88 -1.95 -11.95
N THR A 340 -13.97 -0.79 -12.62
CA THR A 340 -13.76 -0.69 -14.06
C THR A 340 -12.27 -0.77 -14.43
N PHE A 341 -11.41 -0.19 -13.60
CA PHE A 341 -9.98 -0.03 -13.91
C PHE A 341 -9.06 -0.92 -13.07
N GLY A 342 -9.60 -1.62 -12.10
CA GLY A 342 -8.86 -2.51 -11.21
C GLY A 342 -8.50 -1.86 -9.88
N THR A 343 -8.46 -2.70 -8.86
CA THR A 343 -7.84 -2.41 -7.57
C THR A 343 -6.40 -2.90 -7.62
N SER A 344 -5.48 -2.22 -6.98
CA SER A 344 -4.07 -2.64 -6.96
C SER A 344 -3.52 -2.63 -5.54
N VAL A 345 -2.55 -3.52 -5.28
CA VAL A 345 -1.79 -3.54 -4.03
C VAL A 345 -0.32 -3.39 -4.33
N LEU A 346 0.39 -2.56 -3.56
CA LEU A 346 1.82 -2.36 -3.71
C LEU A 346 2.58 -3.64 -3.36
N ILE A 347 3.47 -4.06 -4.25
CA ILE A 347 4.30 -5.24 -4.03
C ILE A 347 5.45 -4.88 -3.09
N LYS A 348 5.58 -5.62 -2.00
CA LYS A 348 6.62 -5.43 -0.97
C LYS A 348 7.60 -6.61 -0.88
N GLY A 349 7.31 -7.69 -1.55
CA GLY A 349 8.11 -8.92 -1.45
C GLY A 349 8.12 -9.71 -2.75
N ASN A 350 8.70 -10.90 -2.70
CA ASN A 350 8.85 -11.73 -3.87
C ASN A 350 7.51 -12.33 -4.32
N VAL A 351 7.24 -12.30 -5.62
CA VAL A 351 6.07 -12.91 -6.22
C VAL A 351 6.49 -14.13 -7.04
N LYS A 352 5.86 -15.28 -6.77
CA LYS A 352 6.09 -16.53 -7.51
C LYS A 352 5.07 -16.65 -8.63
N ILE A 353 5.56 -16.83 -9.85
CA ILE A 353 4.73 -17.11 -11.03
C ILE A 353 4.76 -18.60 -11.29
N LYS A 354 3.59 -19.25 -11.16
CA LYS A 354 3.41 -20.67 -11.42
C LYS A 354 2.96 -20.90 -12.87
N MET A 355 3.05 -22.17 -13.31
CA MET A 355 2.52 -22.58 -14.61
C MET A 355 1.06 -22.19 -14.80
N GLU A 356 0.74 -21.74 -16.01
CA GLU A 356 -0.60 -21.32 -16.45
C GLU A 356 -1.18 -20.11 -15.69
N GLN A 357 -0.42 -19.58 -14.73
CA GLN A 357 -0.81 -18.38 -14.02
C GLN A 357 -0.50 -17.13 -14.85
N LYS A 358 -1.45 -16.22 -14.90
CA LYS A 358 -1.30 -14.90 -15.51
C LYS A 358 -1.36 -13.86 -14.41
N LEU A 359 -0.29 -13.11 -14.25
CA LEU A 359 -0.21 -12.02 -13.28
C LEU A 359 -0.16 -10.69 -14.01
N TYR A 360 -0.77 -9.70 -13.42
CA TYR A 360 -0.87 -8.35 -13.97
C TYR A 360 -0.29 -7.36 -12.98
N PHE A 361 0.57 -6.50 -13.47
CA PHE A 361 1.25 -5.48 -12.69
C PHE A 361 1.09 -4.12 -13.37
N GLN A 362 1.26 -3.07 -12.59
CA GLN A 362 1.34 -1.69 -13.07
C GLN A 362 2.54 -1.01 -12.44
N SER A 363 3.27 -0.22 -13.21
CA SER A 363 4.29 0.71 -12.72
C SER A 363 4.16 2.00 -13.51
N GLY A 364 3.86 3.11 -12.83
CA GLY A 364 3.47 4.34 -13.50
C GLY A 364 2.32 4.12 -14.48
N ASN A 365 2.52 4.53 -15.72
CA ASN A 365 1.56 4.36 -16.81
C ASN A 365 1.71 3.04 -17.57
N THR A 366 2.60 2.16 -17.14
CA THR A 366 2.87 0.90 -17.85
C THR A 366 2.22 -0.29 -17.14
N TYR A 367 1.42 -1.04 -17.90
CA TYR A 367 0.88 -2.33 -17.46
C TYR A 367 1.74 -3.47 -17.96
N ILE A 368 1.97 -4.45 -17.11
CA ILE A 368 2.83 -5.60 -17.35
C ILE A 368 2.01 -6.87 -17.12
N LYS A 369 1.91 -7.70 -18.15
CA LYS A 369 1.38 -9.06 -18.02
C LYS A 369 2.55 -10.04 -17.97
N ALA A 370 2.61 -10.85 -16.93
CA ALA A 370 3.56 -11.96 -16.81
C ALA A 370 2.81 -13.30 -16.92
N GLU A 371 3.33 -14.20 -17.74
CA GLU A 371 2.73 -15.52 -17.99
C GLU A 371 3.84 -16.56 -18.15
N LEU A 372 3.75 -17.67 -17.42
CA LEU A 372 4.70 -18.79 -17.51
C LEU A 372 4.10 -19.89 -18.39
N LYS A 373 4.84 -20.28 -19.43
CA LYS A 373 4.43 -21.32 -20.37
C LYS A 373 5.51 -22.40 -20.52
N LYS A 374 5.09 -23.60 -20.87
CA LYS A 374 6.00 -24.64 -21.36
C LYS A 374 6.50 -24.27 -22.75
N GLU A 375 7.76 -24.55 -23.01
CA GLU A 375 8.28 -24.52 -24.35
C GLU A 375 7.60 -25.66 -25.16
N LYS A 376 7.05 -25.31 -26.31
CA LYS A 376 6.48 -26.31 -27.25
C LYS A 376 7.58 -27.01 -27.98
#